data_1bd89c235614cd89c84bcf9c1e1ef3b1
#
_entry.id   1bd89c235614cd89c84bcf9c1e1ef3b1
#
_cell.length_a   1.000
_cell.length_b   1.000
_cell.length_c   1.000
_cell.angle_alpha   90.00
_cell.angle_beta   90.00
_cell.angle_gamma   90.00
#
_symmetry.space_group_name_H-M   'P 1'
#
loop_
_entity.id
_entity.type
_entity.pdbx_description
1 polymer ?
#
loop_
_entity_poly.entity_id
_entity_poly.type
_entity_poly.pdbx_seq_one_letter_code
_entity_poly.pdbx_strand_id
1 'polypeptide(L)'
;MSESVHTNTSLWSKGMKAVIVAQFLSAFGDNALLFATLALLKAQFYPEWSQPILQMVFVGAYILFALFVGQVADSFAKGRVMMFANGLKLLGAASICFGINPFLGYTLVGVGAAAYSPAKYGILGELTTGSKLVKANGLMEASTIAAILLGSVAGGVLADWHVLVALAACALAYGGAVVANIYIPKLAAARPGQSWNLINMTRSFLNACTSLWRNGETRFSLVGTSLFWGAGVTLRFLLVLWVPVALGITDNATPTYLNAMVAIGIVVGAGAAAKLVTLETVSRCMPAGILIGVVVLIFSLQHELLPAYALLMLIGVMGGFFVVPLNALLQERGKKSVGAGNAIAVQNLGENSAMLLMLGIYSLAVMVGIPVVPIGIGFGALFALAITALWIWQRRH
;
A
#
# COMPACT_ATOMS: atom_id res chain seq x y z
N MET A 1 23.45 7.51 -38.20
CA MET A 1 22.18 8.28 -38.17
C MET A 1 21.28 7.58 -37.16
N SER A 2 21.22 8.09 -35.94
CA SER A 2 20.30 7.61 -34.90
C SER A 2 18.97 8.34 -35.12
N GLU A 3 17.96 7.62 -35.58
CA GLU A 3 16.60 8.11 -35.52
C GLU A 3 16.25 8.36 -34.05
N SER A 4 16.21 9.64 -33.69
CA SER A 4 15.58 10.07 -32.45
C SER A 4 14.10 9.73 -32.56
N VAL A 5 13.70 8.64 -31.94
CA VAL A 5 12.29 8.34 -31.69
C VAL A 5 11.75 9.52 -30.89
N HIS A 6 11.06 10.45 -31.55
CA HIS A 6 10.29 11.51 -30.92
C HIS A 6 9.23 10.83 -30.02
N THR A 7 9.60 10.56 -28.79
CA THR A 7 8.65 10.11 -27.77
C THR A 7 7.63 11.21 -27.60
N ASN A 8 6.41 10.91 -27.96
CA ASN A 8 5.26 11.82 -27.79
C ASN A 8 5.10 12.05 -26.26
N THR A 9 5.70 13.13 -25.75
CA THR A 9 5.75 13.49 -24.34
C THR A 9 4.40 13.96 -23.78
N SER A 10 3.31 13.71 -24.50
CA SER A 10 1.96 14.06 -24.05
C SER A 10 1.53 13.17 -22.88
N LEU A 11 0.99 13.78 -21.82
CA LEU A 11 0.35 13.08 -20.70
C LEU A 11 -0.80 12.18 -21.12
N TRP A 12 -1.36 12.41 -22.31
CA TRP A 12 -2.48 11.66 -22.89
C TRP A 12 -2.04 10.78 -24.09
N SER A 13 -0.74 10.47 -24.17
CA SER A 13 -0.24 9.50 -25.16
C SER A 13 -0.91 8.13 -24.95
N LYS A 14 -0.98 7.32 -26.01
CA LYS A 14 -1.54 5.96 -25.92
C LYS A 14 -0.83 5.12 -24.87
N GLY A 15 0.51 5.23 -24.78
CA GLY A 15 1.31 4.52 -23.77
C GLY A 15 1.00 4.96 -22.34
N MET A 16 0.89 6.27 -22.09
CA MET A 16 0.55 6.78 -20.76
C MET A 16 -0.85 6.36 -20.34
N LYS A 17 -1.85 6.44 -21.23
CA LYS A 17 -3.20 5.94 -20.97
C LYS A 17 -3.19 4.45 -20.62
N ALA A 18 -2.46 3.64 -21.38
CA ALA A 18 -2.34 2.22 -21.12
C ALA A 18 -1.72 1.92 -19.74
N VAL A 19 -0.68 2.65 -19.34
CA VAL A 19 -0.07 2.52 -18.02
C VAL A 19 -1.05 2.89 -16.90
N ILE A 20 -1.78 4.00 -17.04
CA ILE A 20 -2.75 4.45 -16.02
C ILE A 20 -3.91 3.46 -15.90
N VAL A 21 -4.45 2.96 -17.02
CA VAL A 21 -5.52 1.95 -17.02
C VAL A 21 -5.03 0.63 -16.40
N ALA A 22 -3.84 0.16 -16.80
CA ALA A 22 -3.25 -1.05 -16.22
C ALA A 22 -3.04 -0.90 -14.71
N GLN A 23 -2.56 0.25 -14.25
CA GLN A 23 -2.39 0.55 -12.83
C GLN A 23 -3.72 0.56 -12.08
N PHE A 24 -4.73 1.26 -12.64
CA PHE A 24 -6.05 1.31 -12.02
C PHE A 24 -6.64 -0.08 -11.83
N LEU A 25 -6.67 -0.89 -12.90
CA LEU A 25 -7.23 -2.24 -12.85
C LEU A 25 -6.43 -3.18 -11.94
N SER A 26 -5.10 -3.07 -11.95
CA SER A 26 -4.22 -3.86 -11.08
C SER A 26 -4.46 -3.52 -9.60
N ALA A 27 -4.46 -2.24 -9.24
CA ALA A 27 -4.68 -1.78 -7.87
C ALA A 27 -6.14 -2.00 -7.41
N PHE A 28 -7.11 -1.87 -8.32
CA PHE A 28 -8.51 -2.23 -8.07
C PHE A 28 -8.62 -3.72 -7.71
N GLY A 29 -7.99 -4.59 -8.51
CA GLY A 29 -7.95 -6.02 -8.25
C GLY A 29 -7.31 -6.34 -6.90
N ASP A 30 -6.18 -5.73 -6.56
CA ASP A 30 -5.48 -5.95 -5.28
C ASP A 30 -6.39 -5.65 -4.07
N ASN A 31 -7.13 -4.56 -4.12
CA ASN A 31 -8.00 -4.13 -3.02
C ASN A 31 -9.35 -4.88 -3.01
N ALA A 32 -9.95 -5.14 -4.17
CA ALA A 32 -11.17 -5.93 -4.26
C ALA A 32 -10.94 -7.38 -3.83
N LEU A 33 -9.82 -7.98 -4.25
CA LEU A 33 -9.49 -9.37 -3.93
C LEU A 33 -9.29 -9.59 -2.43
N LEU A 34 -8.73 -8.61 -1.72
CA LEU A 34 -8.59 -8.70 -0.27
C LEU A 34 -9.96 -8.94 0.40
N PHE A 35 -10.92 -8.07 0.13
CA PHE A 35 -12.24 -8.16 0.75
C PHE A 35 -13.05 -9.36 0.25
N ALA A 36 -12.94 -9.68 -1.05
CA ALA A 36 -13.54 -10.90 -1.60
C ALA A 36 -12.99 -12.19 -0.95
N THR A 37 -11.67 -12.24 -0.71
CA THR A 37 -11.03 -13.39 -0.08
C THR A 37 -11.33 -13.45 1.42
N LEU A 38 -11.43 -12.30 2.12
CA LEU A 38 -11.90 -12.26 3.51
C LEU A 38 -13.32 -12.81 3.64
N ALA A 39 -14.22 -12.44 2.71
CA ALA A 39 -15.57 -12.99 2.66
C ALA A 39 -15.56 -14.52 2.39
N LEU A 40 -14.64 -14.98 1.52
CA LEU A 40 -14.45 -16.41 1.27
C LEU A 40 -14.02 -17.15 2.54
N LEU A 41 -13.03 -16.62 3.28
CA LEU A 41 -12.56 -17.22 4.54
C LEU A 41 -13.70 -17.31 5.56
N LYS A 42 -14.51 -16.25 5.67
CA LYS A 42 -15.68 -16.22 6.54
C LYS A 42 -16.70 -17.27 6.12
N ALA A 43 -17.00 -17.39 4.82
CA ALA A 43 -17.95 -18.38 4.29
C ALA A 43 -17.46 -19.84 4.46
N GLN A 44 -16.16 -20.05 4.49
CA GLN A 44 -15.51 -21.35 4.71
C GLN A 44 -15.20 -21.64 6.19
N PHE A 45 -15.68 -20.82 7.11
CA PHE A 45 -15.49 -20.95 8.56
C PHE A 45 -14.02 -20.99 9.01
N TYR A 46 -13.13 -20.29 8.30
CA TYR A 46 -11.77 -20.09 8.79
C TYR A 46 -11.78 -19.27 10.08
N PRO A 47 -10.88 -19.57 11.04
CA PRO A 47 -10.80 -18.82 12.29
C PRO A 47 -10.43 -17.35 12.04
N GLU A 48 -11.00 -16.44 12.83
CA GLU A 48 -10.84 -14.98 12.64
C GLU A 48 -9.39 -14.52 12.68
N TRP A 49 -8.55 -15.15 13.53
CA TRP A 49 -7.12 -14.85 13.60
C TRP A 49 -6.35 -15.15 12.30
N SER A 50 -6.93 -15.96 11.40
CA SER A 50 -6.30 -16.28 10.11
C SER A 50 -6.49 -15.19 9.05
N GLN A 51 -7.46 -14.30 9.22
CA GLN A 51 -7.77 -13.25 8.25
C GLN A 51 -6.56 -12.31 7.97
N PRO A 52 -5.84 -11.80 8.99
CA PRO A 52 -4.66 -10.97 8.76
C PRO A 52 -3.53 -11.70 8.04
N ILE A 53 -3.48 -13.04 8.07
CA ILE A 53 -2.46 -13.84 7.40
C ILE A 53 -2.50 -13.60 5.87
N LEU A 54 -3.66 -13.33 5.28
CA LEU A 54 -3.74 -12.94 3.87
C LEU A 54 -2.84 -11.75 3.57
N GLN A 55 -2.94 -10.69 4.36
CA GLN A 55 -2.11 -9.52 4.16
C GLN A 55 -0.64 -9.79 4.54
N MET A 56 -0.40 -10.63 5.55
CA MET A 56 0.96 -11.00 5.97
C MET A 56 1.71 -11.74 4.86
N VAL A 57 1.07 -12.68 4.15
CA VAL A 57 1.71 -13.37 3.01
C VAL A 57 1.91 -12.43 1.82
N PHE A 58 1.02 -11.47 1.63
CA PHE A 58 1.16 -10.43 0.60
C PHE A 58 2.37 -9.51 0.87
N VAL A 59 2.46 -8.91 2.06
CA VAL A 59 3.58 -8.03 2.42
C VAL A 59 4.88 -8.81 2.60
N GLY A 60 4.80 -10.08 3.00
CA GLY A 60 5.94 -11.00 3.06
C GLY A 60 6.63 -11.14 1.72
N ALA A 61 5.88 -11.19 0.62
CA ALA A 61 6.44 -11.21 -0.73
C ALA A 61 7.26 -9.94 -1.04
N TYR A 62 6.79 -8.76 -0.62
CA TYR A 62 7.56 -7.51 -0.76
C TYR A 62 8.88 -7.55 0.00
N ILE A 63 8.89 -8.10 1.20
CA ILE A 63 10.11 -8.22 2.02
C ILE A 63 11.09 -9.20 1.39
N LEU A 64 10.61 -10.39 1.01
CA LEU A 64 11.44 -11.45 0.41
C LEU A 64 12.06 -11.04 -0.92
N PHE A 65 11.32 -10.34 -1.75
CA PHE A 65 11.76 -9.95 -3.09
C PHE A 65 12.32 -8.52 -3.17
N ALA A 66 12.39 -7.77 -2.06
CA ALA A 66 12.83 -6.37 -2.04
C ALA A 66 14.19 -6.14 -2.73
N LEU A 67 15.13 -7.07 -2.57
CA LEU A 67 16.45 -6.99 -3.19
C LEU A 67 16.43 -7.21 -4.71
N PHE A 68 15.46 -7.98 -5.22
CA PHE A 68 15.45 -8.46 -6.60
C PHE A 68 14.59 -7.62 -7.53
N VAL A 69 13.45 -7.12 -7.03
CA VAL A 69 12.43 -6.52 -7.89
C VAL A 69 12.91 -5.24 -8.59
N GLY A 70 13.79 -4.47 -7.96
CA GLY A 70 14.40 -3.29 -8.57
C GLY A 70 15.28 -3.66 -9.76
N GLN A 71 16.13 -4.69 -9.61
CA GLN A 71 16.99 -5.17 -10.67
C GLN A 71 16.20 -5.81 -11.82
N VAL A 72 15.15 -6.57 -11.50
CA VAL A 72 14.22 -7.10 -12.52
C VAL A 72 13.64 -5.96 -13.35
N ALA A 73 13.14 -4.90 -12.68
CA ALA A 73 12.56 -3.74 -13.35
C ALA A 73 13.56 -2.98 -14.23
N ASP A 74 14.85 -2.98 -13.89
CA ASP A 74 15.89 -2.30 -14.67
C ASP A 74 16.47 -3.17 -15.79
N SER A 75 16.52 -4.50 -15.59
CA SER A 75 17.09 -5.46 -16.54
C SER A 75 16.16 -5.81 -17.70
N PHE A 76 14.86 -5.63 -17.53
CA PHE A 76 13.84 -5.93 -18.54
C PHE A 76 13.02 -4.68 -18.90
N ALA A 77 12.39 -4.73 -20.08
CA ALA A 77 11.44 -3.69 -20.47
C ALA A 77 10.30 -3.60 -19.44
N LYS A 78 10.12 -2.43 -18.84
CA LYS A 78 9.19 -2.23 -17.70
C LYS A 78 7.74 -2.62 -18.01
N GLY A 79 7.28 -2.36 -19.25
CA GLY A 79 5.96 -2.82 -19.71
C GLY A 79 5.80 -4.34 -19.69
N ARG A 80 6.87 -5.11 -19.99
CA ARG A 80 6.87 -6.58 -19.90
C ARG A 80 6.85 -7.05 -18.46
N VAL A 81 7.62 -6.40 -17.58
CA VAL A 81 7.61 -6.70 -16.12
C VAL A 81 6.22 -6.48 -15.56
N MET A 82 5.57 -5.36 -15.89
CA MET A 82 4.20 -5.05 -15.46
C MET A 82 3.19 -6.09 -15.99
N MET A 83 3.32 -6.50 -17.25
CA MET A 83 2.46 -7.53 -17.85
C MET A 83 2.61 -8.88 -17.16
N PHE A 84 3.85 -9.33 -16.94
CA PHE A 84 4.14 -10.59 -16.25
C PHE A 84 3.62 -10.55 -14.80
N ALA A 85 3.84 -9.44 -14.10
CA ALA A 85 3.37 -9.24 -12.73
C ALA A 85 1.84 -9.30 -12.62
N ASN A 86 1.12 -8.66 -13.55
CA ASN A 86 -0.34 -8.76 -13.62
C ASN A 86 -0.81 -10.17 -14.03
N GLY A 87 -0.04 -10.89 -14.86
CA GLY A 87 -0.27 -12.29 -15.17
C GLY A 87 -0.18 -13.19 -13.93
N LEU A 88 0.83 -12.99 -13.07
CA LEU A 88 0.93 -13.68 -11.78
C LEU A 88 -0.26 -13.38 -10.86
N LYS A 89 -0.70 -12.12 -10.80
CA LYS A 89 -1.89 -11.74 -10.01
C LYS A 89 -3.16 -12.40 -10.56
N LEU A 90 -3.32 -12.43 -11.88
CA LEU A 90 -4.41 -13.13 -12.54
C LEU A 90 -4.42 -14.62 -12.17
N LEU A 91 -3.26 -15.29 -12.25
CA LEU A 91 -3.13 -16.71 -11.88
C LEU A 91 -3.47 -16.92 -10.40
N GLY A 92 -3.00 -16.03 -9.52
CA GLY A 92 -3.32 -16.08 -8.09
C GLY A 92 -4.83 -15.94 -7.82
N ALA A 93 -5.48 -14.94 -8.41
CA ALA A 93 -6.92 -14.73 -8.26
C ALA A 93 -7.74 -15.89 -8.87
N ALA A 94 -7.37 -16.36 -10.07
CA ALA A 94 -8.02 -17.49 -10.72
C ALA A 94 -7.87 -18.77 -9.88
N SER A 95 -6.69 -19.02 -9.29
CA SER A 95 -6.48 -20.20 -8.43
C SER A 95 -7.43 -20.22 -7.23
N ILE A 96 -7.69 -19.06 -6.62
CA ILE A 96 -8.68 -18.94 -5.54
C ILE A 96 -10.10 -19.24 -6.06
N CYS A 97 -10.47 -18.73 -7.24
CA CYS A 97 -11.76 -19.01 -7.87
C CYS A 97 -11.97 -20.53 -8.10
N PHE A 98 -10.91 -21.26 -8.45
CA PHE A 98 -10.96 -22.70 -8.68
C PHE A 98 -10.81 -23.54 -7.39
N GLY A 99 -10.89 -22.93 -6.22
CA GLY A 99 -10.90 -23.63 -4.93
C GLY A 99 -9.51 -24.02 -4.42
N ILE A 100 -8.43 -23.48 -4.97
CA ILE A 100 -7.09 -23.64 -4.40
C ILE A 100 -7.01 -22.80 -3.11
N ASN A 101 -6.18 -23.28 -2.18
CA ASN A 101 -5.99 -22.62 -0.89
C ASN A 101 -5.82 -21.09 -1.05
N PRO A 102 -6.70 -20.27 -0.41
CA PRO A 102 -6.70 -18.81 -0.62
C PRO A 102 -5.41 -18.13 -0.22
N PHE A 103 -4.67 -18.64 0.78
CA PHE A 103 -3.39 -18.06 1.19
C PHE A 103 -2.30 -18.26 0.13
N LEU A 104 -2.28 -19.44 -0.54
CA LEU A 104 -1.33 -19.70 -1.64
C LEU A 104 -1.63 -18.80 -2.84
N GLY A 105 -2.91 -18.71 -3.25
CA GLY A 105 -3.32 -17.83 -4.34
C GLY A 105 -3.01 -16.36 -4.04
N TYR A 106 -3.27 -15.92 -2.82
CA TYR A 106 -3.01 -14.54 -2.40
C TYR A 106 -1.50 -14.24 -2.26
N THR A 107 -0.67 -15.24 -1.89
CA THR A 107 0.80 -15.13 -1.93
C THR A 107 1.28 -14.85 -3.35
N LEU A 108 0.74 -15.55 -4.34
CA LEU A 108 1.10 -15.37 -5.75
C LEU A 108 0.74 -13.95 -6.23
N VAL A 109 -0.40 -13.42 -5.79
CA VAL A 109 -0.79 -12.02 -6.03
C VAL A 109 0.21 -11.06 -5.39
N GLY A 110 0.66 -11.33 -4.16
CA GLY A 110 1.69 -10.55 -3.47
C GLY A 110 3.03 -10.52 -4.22
N VAL A 111 3.47 -11.66 -4.76
CA VAL A 111 4.68 -11.75 -5.60
C VAL A 111 4.53 -10.88 -6.86
N GLY A 112 3.39 -10.97 -7.53
CA GLY A 112 3.07 -10.10 -8.67
C GLY A 112 3.09 -8.62 -8.29
N ALA A 113 2.47 -8.25 -7.17
CA ALA A 113 2.43 -6.87 -6.69
C ALA A 113 3.83 -6.32 -6.36
N ALA A 114 4.68 -7.12 -5.70
CA ALA A 114 6.07 -6.75 -5.41
C ALA A 114 6.89 -6.49 -6.69
N ALA A 115 6.75 -7.33 -7.71
CA ALA A 115 7.43 -7.16 -8.99
C ALA A 115 6.89 -5.96 -9.80
N TYR A 116 5.59 -5.67 -9.69
CA TYR A 116 4.91 -4.58 -10.39
C TYR A 116 5.36 -3.20 -9.92
N SER A 117 5.55 -3.04 -8.61
CA SER A 117 5.74 -1.73 -7.94
C SER A 117 6.90 -0.91 -8.50
N PRO A 118 8.15 -1.41 -8.63
CA PRO A 118 9.25 -0.60 -9.15
C PRO A 118 9.09 -0.31 -10.65
N ALA A 119 8.51 -1.23 -11.42
CA ALA A 119 8.31 -1.05 -12.86
C ALA A 119 7.30 0.07 -13.16
N LYS A 120 6.19 0.18 -12.39
CA LYS A 120 5.15 1.19 -12.60
C LYS A 120 5.66 2.62 -12.42
N TYR A 121 6.51 2.86 -11.43
CA TYR A 121 7.09 4.20 -11.20
C TYR A 121 8.22 4.48 -12.20
N GLY A 122 9.04 3.48 -12.50
CA GLY A 122 10.14 3.63 -13.44
C GLY A 122 9.69 3.94 -14.86
N ILE A 123 8.57 3.36 -15.32
CA ILE A 123 8.08 3.57 -16.70
C ILE A 123 7.60 5.00 -16.94
N LEU A 124 7.14 5.72 -15.92
CA LEU A 124 6.72 7.11 -16.05
C LEU A 124 7.88 8.01 -16.51
N GLY A 125 9.08 7.79 -15.96
CA GLY A 125 10.29 8.51 -16.38
C GLY A 125 10.77 8.19 -17.79
N GLU A 126 10.36 7.04 -18.35
CA GLU A 126 10.65 6.64 -19.72
C GLU A 126 9.62 7.21 -20.73
N LEU A 127 8.38 7.44 -20.29
CA LEU A 127 7.29 7.94 -21.13
C LEU A 127 7.21 9.47 -21.15
N THR A 128 7.74 10.16 -20.14
CA THR A 128 7.65 11.61 -20.04
C THR A 128 8.80 12.19 -19.22
N THR A 129 9.03 13.50 -19.34
CA THR A 129 10.14 14.21 -18.70
C THR A 129 9.71 15.56 -18.11
N GLY A 130 10.56 16.13 -17.25
CA GLY A 130 10.39 17.48 -16.71
C GLY A 130 9.10 17.67 -15.91
N SER A 131 8.43 18.81 -16.11
CA SER A 131 7.18 19.14 -15.39
C SER A 131 6.02 18.16 -15.67
N LYS A 132 6.04 17.49 -16.82
CA LYS A 132 5.04 16.49 -17.17
C LYS A 132 5.22 15.20 -16.34
N LEU A 133 6.43 14.86 -15.92
CA LEU A 133 6.69 13.73 -15.04
C LEU A 133 6.02 13.92 -13.67
N VAL A 134 6.05 15.12 -13.12
CA VAL A 134 5.35 15.45 -11.86
C VAL A 134 3.85 15.23 -12.00
N LYS A 135 3.26 15.72 -13.11
CA LYS A 135 1.83 15.52 -13.41
C LYS A 135 1.49 14.05 -13.64
N ALA A 136 2.37 13.28 -14.30
CA ALA A 136 2.19 11.85 -14.52
C ALA A 136 2.19 11.05 -13.21
N ASN A 137 3.09 11.38 -12.27
CA ASN A 137 3.09 10.79 -10.93
C ASN A 137 1.81 11.14 -10.17
N GLY A 138 1.37 12.40 -10.21
CA GLY A 138 0.10 12.82 -9.60
C GLY A 138 -1.11 12.05 -10.15
N LEU A 139 -1.16 11.84 -11.48
CA LEU A 139 -2.22 11.05 -12.11
C LEU A 139 -2.15 9.58 -11.72
N MET A 140 -0.94 9.02 -11.60
CA MET A 140 -0.72 7.66 -11.11
C MET A 140 -1.22 7.48 -9.68
N GLU A 141 -0.90 8.40 -8.78
CA GLU A 141 -1.37 8.36 -7.39
C GLU A 141 -2.89 8.55 -7.30
N ALA A 142 -3.46 9.48 -8.05
CA ALA A 142 -4.91 9.67 -8.11
C ALA A 142 -5.62 8.39 -8.60
N SER A 143 -5.07 7.74 -9.63
CA SER A 143 -5.56 6.45 -10.13
C SER A 143 -5.48 5.36 -9.07
N THR A 144 -4.38 5.31 -8.32
CA THR A 144 -4.18 4.34 -7.24
C THR A 144 -5.20 4.55 -6.11
N ILE A 145 -5.41 5.80 -5.68
CA ILE A 145 -6.38 6.13 -4.63
C ILE A 145 -7.81 5.77 -5.08
N ALA A 146 -8.19 6.15 -6.31
CA ALA A 146 -9.49 5.78 -6.86
C ALA A 146 -9.66 4.26 -6.93
N ALA A 147 -8.63 3.52 -7.31
CA ALA A 147 -8.64 2.07 -7.37
C ALA A 147 -8.76 1.42 -5.98
N ILE A 148 -8.09 1.98 -4.96
CA ILE A 148 -8.22 1.52 -3.56
C ILE A 148 -9.66 1.69 -3.08
N LEU A 149 -10.26 2.87 -3.30
CA LEU A 149 -11.62 3.16 -2.87
C LEU A 149 -12.63 2.26 -3.56
N LEU A 150 -12.63 2.30 -4.90
CA LEU A 150 -13.61 1.55 -5.70
C LEU A 150 -13.40 0.04 -5.59
N GLY A 151 -12.15 -0.44 -5.56
CA GLY A 151 -11.83 -1.84 -5.43
C GLY A 151 -12.27 -2.41 -4.08
N SER A 152 -11.97 -1.72 -2.98
CA SER A 152 -12.37 -2.16 -1.63
C SER A 152 -13.89 -2.28 -1.53
N VAL A 153 -14.61 -1.23 -1.95
CA VAL A 153 -16.09 -1.22 -1.91
C VAL A 153 -16.67 -2.29 -2.83
N ALA A 154 -16.18 -2.38 -4.07
CA ALA A 154 -16.65 -3.41 -5.00
C ALA A 154 -16.40 -4.83 -4.48
N GLY A 155 -15.24 -5.08 -3.87
CA GLY A 155 -14.93 -6.38 -3.27
C GLY A 155 -15.90 -6.77 -2.18
N GLY A 156 -16.27 -5.85 -1.27
CA GLY A 156 -17.26 -6.10 -0.22
C GLY A 156 -18.69 -6.27 -0.76
N VAL A 157 -19.14 -5.33 -1.58
CA VAL A 157 -20.52 -5.35 -2.15
C VAL A 157 -20.77 -6.58 -3.03
N LEU A 158 -19.83 -6.91 -3.91
CA LEU A 158 -19.95 -8.09 -4.76
C LEU A 158 -19.90 -9.39 -3.94
N ALA A 159 -19.12 -9.41 -2.84
CA ALA A 159 -19.04 -10.58 -1.96
C ALA A 159 -20.35 -10.79 -1.18
N ASP A 160 -21.07 -9.72 -0.83
CA ASP A 160 -22.40 -9.82 -0.21
C ASP A 160 -23.44 -10.41 -1.18
N TRP A 161 -23.30 -10.12 -2.47
CA TRP A 161 -24.14 -10.74 -3.48
C TRP A 161 -23.73 -12.20 -3.73
N HIS A 162 -22.46 -12.45 -4.09
CA HIS A 162 -21.91 -13.79 -4.28
C HIS A 162 -20.37 -13.77 -4.28
N VAL A 163 -19.76 -14.53 -3.38
CA VAL A 163 -18.28 -14.52 -3.19
C VAL A 163 -17.53 -14.91 -4.48
N LEU A 164 -18.01 -15.91 -5.23
CA LEU A 164 -17.37 -16.31 -6.50
C LEU A 164 -17.47 -15.23 -7.57
N VAL A 165 -18.55 -14.45 -7.58
CA VAL A 165 -18.69 -13.30 -8.51
C VAL A 165 -17.66 -12.21 -8.16
N ALA A 166 -17.46 -11.93 -6.88
CA ALA A 166 -16.44 -10.99 -6.43
C ALA A 166 -15.04 -11.45 -6.85
N LEU A 167 -14.70 -12.71 -6.62
CA LEU A 167 -13.40 -13.29 -7.01
C LEU A 167 -13.21 -13.28 -8.53
N ALA A 168 -14.24 -13.64 -9.31
CA ALA A 168 -14.20 -13.60 -10.77
C ALA A 168 -14.01 -12.17 -11.29
N ALA A 169 -14.67 -11.18 -10.69
CA ALA A 169 -14.49 -9.77 -11.04
C ALA A 169 -13.04 -9.31 -10.80
N CYS A 170 -12.38 -9.78 -9.73
CA CYS A 170 -10.97 -9.51 -9.48
C CYS A 170 -10.08 -10.14 -10.55
N ALA A 171 -10.32 -11.39 -10.94
CA ALA A 171 -9.59 -12.06 -12.01
C ALA A 171 -9.77 -11.32 -13.35
N LEU A 172 -10.99 -10.88 -13.66
CA LEU A 172 -11.27 -10.06 -14.85
C LEU A 172 -10.54 -8.71 -14.82
N ALA A 173 -10.45 -8.06 -13.66
CA ALA A 173 -9.70 -6.81 -13.50
C ALA A 173 -8.20 -7.02 -13.81
N TYR A 174 -7.59 -8.08 -13.29
CA TYR A 174 -6.20 -8.42 -13.63
C TYR A 174 -6.03 -8.81 -15.10
N GLY A 175 -6.97 -9.54 -15.67
CA GLY A 175 -7.01 -9.83 -17.10
C GLY A 175 -7.05 -8.56 -17.95
N GLY A 176 -7.91 -7.62 -17.58
CA GLY A 176 -7.97 -6.28 -18.18
C GLY A 176 -6.66 -5.50 -18.03
N ALA A 177 -5.99 -5.61 -16.87
CA ALA A 177 -4.68 -5.01 -16.67
C ALA A 177 -3.60 -5.62 -17.58
N VAL A 178 -3.59 -6.94 -17.77
CA VAL A 178 -2.70 -7.64 -18.71
C VAL A 178 -2.95 -7.15 -20.13
N VAL A 179 -4.22 -7.05 -20.55
CA VAL A 179 -4.59 -6.52 -21.87
C VAL A 179 -4.13 -5.07 -22.02
N ALA A 180 -4.35 -4.22 -21.04
CA ALA A 180 -3.88 -2.84 -21.06
C ALA A 180 -2.33 -2.76 -21.17
N ASN A 181 -1.60 -3.66 -20.54
CA ASN A 181 -0.14 -3.72 -20.65
C ASN A 181 0.36 -4.03 -22.08
N ILE A 182 -0.43 -4.70 -22.92
CA ILE A 182 -0.08 -4.98 -24.33
C ILE A 182 0.04 -3.67 -25.13
N TYR A 183 -0.75 -2.66 -24.77
CA TYR A 183 -0.74 -1.34 -25.43
C TYR A 183 0.36 -0.40 -24.94
N ILE A 184 1.15 -0.82 -23.95
CA ILE A 184 2.33 -0.07 -23.51
C ILE A 184 3.41 -0.18 -24.58
N PRO A 185 4.03 0.94 -25.02
CA PRO A 185 5.10 0.92 -26.00
C PRO A 185 6.26 0.00 -25.58
N LYS A 186 6.88 -0.67 -26.53
CA LYS A 186 8.07 -1.48 -26.29
C LYS A 186 9.27 -0.56 -26.04
N LEU A 187 9.52 -0.23 -24.79
CA LEU A 187 10.68 0.55 -24.36
C LEU A 187 11.86 -0.39 -24.11
N ALA A 188 13.08 0.12 -24.32
CA ALA A 188 14.29 -0.63 -24.01
C ALA A 188 14.42 -0.82 -22.49
N ALA A 189 15.14 -1.88 -22.07
CA ALA A 189 15.51 -2.05 -20.68
C ALA A 189 16.47 -0.91 -20.26
N ALA A 190 16.33 -0.41 -19.04
CA ALA A 190 17.17 0.69 -18.53
C ALA A 190 18.64 0.26 -18.40
N ARG A 191 18.87 -1.01 -18.04
CA ARG A 191 20.22 -1.61 -17.88
C ARG A 191 20.24 -3.04 -18.39
N PRO A 192 20.23 -3.24 -19.73
CA PRO A 192 20.26 -4.59 -20.30
C PRO A 192 21.61 -5.26 -20.01
N GLY A 193 21.57 -6.54 -19.68
CA GLY A 193 22.78 -7.35 -19.46
C GLY A 193 23.50 -7.09 -18.13
N GLN A 194 22.86 -6.46 -17.16
CA GLN A 194 23.43 -6.28 -15.82
C GLN A 194 23.71 -7.63 -15.17
N SER A 195 24.92 -7.81 -14.63
CA SER A 195 25.31 -9.04 -13.94
C SER A 195 24.51 -9.22 -12.64
N TRP A 196 23.99 -10.43 -12.43
CA TRP A 196 23.25 -10.81 -11.23
C TRP A 196 24.22 -11.21 -10.12
N ASN A 197 24.91 -10.23 -9.53
CA ASN A 197 25.78 -10.46 -8.39
C ASN A 197 25.03 -10.17 -7.08
N LEU A 198 24.44 -11.22 -6.53
CA LEU A 198 23.67 -11.18 -5.27
C LEU A 198 24.45 -10.55 -4.10
N ILE A 199 25.75 -10.83 -3.98
CA ILE A 199 26.57 -10.31 -2.89
C ILE A 199 26.68 -8.78 -2.98
N ASN A 200 26.94 -8.25 -4.19
CA ASN A 200 27.07 -6.82 -4.41
C ASN A 200 25.72 -6.10 -4.23
N MET A 201 24.64 -6.71 -4.69
CA MET A 201 23.27 -6.20 -4.50
C MET A 201 22.91 -6.10 -3.04
N THR A 202 23.10 -7.19 -2.29
CA THR A 202 22.83 -7.24 -0.85
C THR A 202 23.69 -6.25 -0.08
N ARG A 203 24.98 -6.16 -0.39
CA ARG A 203 25.89 -5.19 0.24
C ARG A 203 25.45 -3.75 -0.05
N SER A 204 25.11 -3.41 -1.27
CA SER A 204 24.63 -2.06 -1.64
C SER A 204 23.34 -1.70 -0.91
N PHE A 205 22.41 -2.63 -0.85
CA PHE A 205 21.13 -2.43 -0.15
C PHE A 205 21.31 -2.27 1.37
N LEU A 206 22.12 -3.12 2.00
CA LEU A 206 22.43 -3.00 3.43
C LEU A 206 23.16 -1.70 3.76
N ASN A 207 24.05 -1.25 2.89
CA ASN A 207 24.71 0.05 3.03
C ASN A 207 23.69 1.19 2.96
N ALA A 208 22.71 1.11 2.05
CA ALA A 208 21.63 2.09 1.98
C ALA A 208 20.76 2.08 3.25
N CYS A 209 20.37 0.93 3.76
CA CYS A 209 19.66 0.79 5.03
C CYS A 209 20.44 1.44 6.18
N THR A 210 21.73 1.12 6.30
CA THR A 210 22.59 1.65 7.36
C THR A 210 22.77 3.16 7.25
N SER A 211 22.95 3.68 6.04
CA SER A 211 23.13 5.11 5.78
C SER A 211 21.87 5.90 6.18
N LEU A 212 20.68 5.45 5.76
CA LEU A 212 19.43 6.12 6.09
C LEU A 212 19.09 6.00 7.58
N TRP A 213 19.45 4.87 8.22
CA TRP A 213 19.22 4.68 9.66
C TRP A 213 20.14 5.55 10.53
N ARG A 214 21.37 5.80 10.10
CA ARG A 214 22.33 6.66 10.82
C ARG A 214 21.97 8.15 10.78
N ASN A 215 21.30 8.61 9.73
CA ASN A 215 20.87 9.99 9.64
C ASN A 215 19.57 10.19 10.44
N GLY A 216 19.54 11.16 11.36
CA GLY A 216 18.40 11.40 12.27
C GLY A 216 17.10 11.74 11.54
N GLU A 217 17.16 12.59 10.49
CA GLU A 217 15.98 13.00 9.74
C GLU A 217 15.37 11.85 8.94
N THR A 218 16.19 11.03 8.27
CA THR A 218 15.69 9.89 7.49
C THR A 218 15.20 8.77 8.40
N ARG A 219 15.87 8.52 9.53
CA ARG A 219 15.41 7.56 10.54
C ARG A 219 14.06 7.97 11.13
N PHE A 220 13.90 9.26 11.47
CA PHE A 220 12.63 9.81 11.94
C PHE A 220 11.50 9.57 10.95
N SER A 221 11.72 9.88 9.67
CA SER A 221 10.75 9.66 8.61
C SER A 221 10.47 8.18 8.38
N LEU A 222 11.49 7.31 8.33
CA LEU A 222 11.33 5.87 8.15
C LEU A 222 10.47 5.26 9.26
N VAL A 223 10.74 5.61 10.53
CA VAL A 223 9.95 5.10 11.65
C VAL A 223 8.52 5.62 11.59
N GLY A 224 8.33 6.92 11.33
CA GLY A 224 7.01 7.53 11.27
C GLY A 224 6.13 6.95 10.15
N THR A 225 6.68 6.81 8.93
CA THR A 225 5.93 6.21 7.80
C THR A 225 5.66 4.73 8.02
N SER A 226 6.61 3.98 8.59
CA SER A 226 6.43 2.57 8.92
C SER A 226 5.33 2.35 9.96
N LEU A 227 5.31 3.14 11.03
CA LEU A 227 4.24 3.11 12.03
C LEU A 227 2.88 3.43 11.41
N PHE A 228 2.81 4.44 10.54
CA PHE A 228 1.56 4.83 9.87
C PHE A 228 1.00 3.71 8.99
N TRP A 229 1.82 3.11 8.13
CA TRP A 229 1.34 2.04 7.25
C TRP A 229 1.01 0.76 8.01
N GLY A 230 1.80 0.41 9.03
CA GLY A 230 1.48 -0.70 9.92
C GLY A 230 0.14 -0.48 10.66
N ALA A 231 -0.09 0.74 11.15
CA ALA A 231 -1.35 1.10 11.79
C ALA A 231 -2.54 1.08 10.83
N GLY A 232 -2.36 1.61 9.62
CA GLY A 232 -3.42 1.66 8.61
C GLY A 232 -3.91 0.28 8.19
N VAL A 233 -3.00 -0.67 7.99
CA VAL A 233 -3.37 -2.04 7.64
C VAL A 233 -4.02 -2.76 8.84
N THR A 234 -3.52 -2.54 10.05
CA THR A 234 -4.09 -3.14 11.26
C THR A 234 -5.52 -2.64 11.50
N LEU A 235 -5.76 -1.33 11.33
CA LEU A 235 -7.10 -0.74 11.41
C LEU A 235 -8.07 -1.37 10.41
N ARG A 236 -7.63 -1.66 9.19
CA ARG A 236 -8.45 -2.32 8.17
C ARG A 236 -8.98 -3.68 8.64
N PHE A 237 -8.13 -4.51 9.24
CA PHE A 237 -8.53 -5.81 9.78
C PHE A 237 -9.35 -5.67 11.07
N LEU A 238 -9.02 -4.68 11.90
CA LEU A 238 -9.82 -4.36 13.08
C LEU A 238 -11.27 -4.05 12.69
N LEU A 239 -11.50 -3.26 11.63
CA LEU A 239 -12.85 -2.92 11.15
C LEU A 239 -13.67 -4.15 10.78
N VAL A 240 -13.06 -5.17 10.17
CA VAL A 240 -13.76 -6.40 9.76
C VAL A 240 -14.35 -7.15 10.96
N LEU A 241 -13.63 -7.18 12.09
CA LEU A 241 -14.11 -7.82 13.32
C LEU A 241 -14.93 -6.86 14.21
N TRP A 242 -14.63 -5.58 14.17
CA TRP A 242 -15.28 -4.57 15.01
C TRP A 242 -16.73 -4.31 14.58
N VAL A 243 -16.99 -4.23 13.27
CA VAL A 243 -18.33 -3.92 12.73
C VAL A 243 -19.40 -4.90 13.23
N PRO A 244 -19.26 -6.23 13.14
CA PRO A 244 -20.26 -7.14 13.65
C PRO A 244 -20.39 -7.09 15.18
N VAL A 245 -19.30 -6.88 15.91
CA VAL A 245 -19.31 -6.86 17.38
C VAL A 245 -19.90 -5.55 17.94
N ALA A 246 -19.49 -4.41 17.39
CA ALA A 246 -19.88 -3.10 17.92
C ALA A 246 -21.20 -2.57 17.35
N LEU A 247 -21.48 -2.86 16.06
CA LEU A 247 -22.64 -2.34 15.34
C LEU A 247 -23.72 -3.40 15.09
N GLY A 248 -23.43 -4.69 15.31
CA GLY A 248 -24.35 -5.79 14.99
C GLY A 248 -24.59 -5.99 13.50
N ILE A 249 -23.77 -5.40 12.62
CA ILE A 249 -23.87 -5.48 11.16
C ILE A 249 -22.96 -6.59 10.66
N THR A 250 -23.49 -7.57 9.92
CA THR A 250 -22.73 -8.77 9.52
C THR A 250 -22.40 -8.83 8.03
N ASP A 251 -22.73 -7.79 7.27
CA ASP A 251 -22.39 -7.70 5.85
C ASP A 251 -20.87 -7.51 5.64
N ASN A 252 -20.40 -7.75 4.41
CA ASN A 252 -19.01 -7.55 4.01
C ASN A 252 -18.76 -6.14 3.46
N ALA A 253 -19.82 -5.40 3.14
CA ALA A 253 -19.72 -4.06 2.55
C ALA A 253 -19.43 -2.99 3.59
N THR A 254 -20.06 -3.03 4.78
CA THR A 254 -19.91 -1.97 5.81
C THR A 254 -18.47 -1.74 6.23
N PRO A 255 -17.63 -2.78 6.51
CA PRO A 255 -16.21 -2.55 6.79
C PRO A 255 -15.47 -1.85 5.64
N THR A 256 -15.87 -2.10 4.39
CA THR A 256 -15.24 -1.47 3.22
C THR A 256 -15.65 -0.01 3.07
N TYR A 257 -16.90 0.34 3.36
CA TYR A 257 -17.36 1.74 3.40
C TYR A 257 -16.62 2.54 4.47
N LEU A 258 -16.47 1.96 5.66
CA LEU A 258 -15.72 2.57 6.75
C LEU A 258 -14.24 2.77 6.38
N ASN A 259 -13.61 1.78 5.75
CA ASN A 259 -12.24 1.90 5.23
C ASN A 259 -12.13 2.96 4.12
N ALA A 260 -13.15 3.11 3.27
CA ALA A 260 -13.19 4.14 2.24
C ALA A 260 -13.21 5.54 2.84
N MET A 261 -13.86 5.76 3.97
CA MET A 261 -13.85 7.06 4.67
C MET A 261 -12.44 7.45 5.13
N VAL A 262 -11.64 6.48 5.61
CA VAL A 262 -10.23 6.71 5.94
C VAL A 262 -9.46 7.18 4.71
N ALA A 263 -9.63 6.51 3.56
CA ALA A 263 -8.92 6.86 2.33
C ALA A 263 -9.31 8.25 1.80
N ILE A 264 -10.61 8.61 1.85
CA ILE A 264 -11.09 9.95 1.50
C ILE A 264 -10.46 10.99 2.44
N GLY A 265 -10.45 10.71 3.74
CA GLY A 265 -9.80 11.57 4.74
C GLY A 265 -8.32 11.79 4.44
N ILE A 266 -7.57 10.73 4.07
CA ILE A 266 -6.15 10.84 3.71
C ILE A 266 -5.93 11.85 2.57
N VAL A 267 -6.79 11.86 1.55
CA VAL A 267 -6.69 12.83 0.44
C VAL A 267 -6.87 14.26 0.93
N VAL A 268 -7.87 14.49 1.79
CA VAL A 268 -8.12 15.82 2.38
C VAL A 268 -6.94 16.25 3.25
N GLY A 269 -6.46 15.37 4.12
CA GLY A 269 -5.31 15.62 5.00
C GLY A 269 -4.01 15.87 4.24
N ALA A 270 -3.78 15.13 3.18
CA ALA A 270 -2.63 15.33 2.28
C ALA A 270 -2.66 16.72 1.62
N GLY A 271 -3.83 17.15 1.14
CA GLY A 271 -4.02 18.48 0.58
C GLY A 271 -3.77 19.60 1.59
N ALA A 272 -4.19 19.41 2.84
CA ALA A 272 -3.91 20.34 3.94
C ALA A 272 -2.40 20.37 4.29
N ALA A 273 -1.76 19.21 4.39
CA ALA A 273 -0.33 19.10 4.67
C ALA A 273 0.53 19.81 3.60
N ALA A 274 0.19 19.63 2.33
CA ALA A 274 0.90 20.26 1.22
C ALA A 274 0.89 21.80 1.27
N LYS A 275 -0.12 22.39 1.92
CA LYS A 275 -0.24 23.84 2.08
C LYS A 275 0.38 24.37 3.37
N LEU A 276 0.36 23.59 4.45
CA LEU A 276 0.65 24.04 5.82
C LEU A 276 2.01 23.57 6.36
N VAL A 277 2.61 22.54 5.75
CA VAL A 277 3.84 21.91 6.23
C VAL A 277 4.92 21.95 5.15
N THR A 278 6.10 22.46 5.51
CA THR A 278 7.32 22.45 4.66
C THR A 278 8.33 21.43 5.19
N LEU A 279 9.37 21.14 4.43
CA LEU A 279 10.46 20.25 4.87
C LEU A 279 11.14 20.72 6.17
N GLU A 280 11.18 22.02 6.41
CA GLU A 280 11.76 22.63 7.62
C GLU A 280 10.81 22.53 8.83
N THR A 281 9.51 22.40 8.58
CA THR A 281 8.48 22.38 9.62
C THR A 281 7.78 21.03 9.75
N VAL A 282 8.44 19.94 9.29
CA VAL A 282 7.86 18.57 9.30
C VAL A 282 7.37 18.14 10.69
N SER A 283 8.02 18.57 11.77
CA SER A 283 7.59 18.28 13.14
C SER A 283 6.17 18.74 13.47
N ARG A 284 5.61 19.70 12.69
CA ARG A 284 4.21 20.15 12.86
C ARG A 284 3.18 19.06 12.53
N CYS A 285 3.57 17.99 11.83
CA CYS A 285 2.65 16.88 11.57
C CYS A 285 2.52 15.90 12.77
N MET A 286 3.43 15.97 13.76
CA MET A 286 3.46 15.01 14.87
C MET A 286 2.20 15.01 15.76
N PRO A 287 1.60 16.17 16.12
CA PRO A 287 0.33 16.18 16.84
C PRO A 287 -0.77 15.41 16.12
N ALA A 288 -0.84 15.51 14.78
CA ALA A 288 -1.81 14.76 13.99
C ALA A 288 -1.58 13.24 14.13
N GLY A 289 -0.31 12.80 14.12
CA GLY A 289 0.02 11.39 14.37
C GLY A 289 -0.42 10.88 15.74
N ILE A 290 -0.25 11.70 16.81
CA ILE A 290 -0.74 11.35 18.15
C ILE A 290 -2.27 11.27 18.16
N LEU A 291 -2.94 12.25 17.53
CA LEU A 291 -4.40 12.30 17.45
C LEU A 291 -4.99 11.09 16.71
N ILE A 292 -4.30 10.50 15.73
CA ILE A 292 -4.73 9.24 15.11
C ILE A 292 -4.99 8.19 16.20
N GLY A 293 -4.01 7.96 17.08
CA GLY A 293 -4.14 6.95 18.13
C GLY A 293 -5.27 7.27 19.13
N VAL A 294 -5.41 8.54 19.53
CA VAL A 294 -6.49 8.98 20.42
C VAL A 294 -7.85 8.78 19.75
N VAL A 295 -8.01 9.14 18.47
CA VAL A 295 -9.28 8.99 17.75
C VAL A 295 -9.59 7.50 17.50
N VAL A 296 -8.60 6.64 17.26
CA VAL A 296 -8.80 5.18 17.16
C VAL A 296 -9.33 4.62 18.48
N LEU A 297 -8.82 5.09 19.63
CA LEU A 297 -9.33 4.69 20.94
C LEU A 297 -10.81 5.09 21.10
N ILE A 298 -11.16 6.35 20.79
CA ILE A 298 -12.54 6.86 20.85
C ILE A 298 -13.45 6.09 19.87
N PHE A 299 -12.96 5.83 18.65
CA PHE A 299 -13.66 5.07 17.63
C PHE A 299 -14.01 3.66 18.12
N SER A 300 -13.06 2.98 18.79
CA SER A 300 -13.25 1.60 19.28
C SER A 300 -14.41 1.48 20.29
N LEU A 301 -14.77 2.57 20.95
CA LEU A 301 -15.87 2.64 21.92
C LEU A 301 -17.23 3.01 21.30
N GLN A 302 -17.31 3.22 19.99
CA GLN A 302 -18.56 3.60 19.34
C GLN A 302 -19.50 2.39 19.17
N HIS A 303 -20.79 2.69 19.17
CA HIS A 303 -21.86 1.70 18.93
C HIS A 303 -22.84 2.14 17.84
N GLU A 304 -22.57 3.26 17.19
CA GLU A 304 -23.38 3.83 16.12
C GLU A 304 -22.57 4.03 14.85
N LEU A 305 -23.20 3.82 13.69
CA LEU A 305 -22.55 3.85 12.39
C LEU A 305 -22.12 5.28 11.98
N LEU A 306 -22.97 6.28 12.23
CA LEU A 306 -22.69 7.66 11.80
C LEU A 306 -21.48 8.29 12.51
N PRO A 307 -21.35 8.21 13.83
CA PRO A 307 -20.13 8.62 14.53
C PRO A 307 -18.89 7.84 14.08
N ALA A 308 -19.03 6.55 13.79
CA ALA A 308 -17.94 5.72 13.26
C ALA A 308 -17.42 6.26 11.92
N TYR A 309 -18.29 6.61 10.98
CA TYR A 309 -17.90 7.25 9.72
C TYR A 309 -17.14 8.56 9.95
N ALA A 310 -17.64 9.44 10.82
CA ALA A 310 -17.01 10.72 11.12
C ALA A 310 -15.62 10.56 11.74
N LEU A 311 -15.45 9.63 12.68
CA LEU A 311 -14.17 9.36 13.34
C LEU A 311 -13.16 8.75 12.37
N LEU A 312 -13.58 7.84 11.49
CA LEU A 312 -12.70 7.25 10.49
C LEU A 312 -12.27 8.26 9.43
N MET A 313 -13.18 9.16 9.02
CA MET A 313 -12.81 10.29 8.17
C MET A 313 -11.76 11.17 8.86
N LEU A 314 -11.92 11.47 10.15
CA LEU A 314 -10.96 12.24 10.93
C LEU A 314 -9.61 11.52 11.06
N ILE A 315 -9.60 10.20 11.32
CA ILE A 315 -8.39 9.38 11.31
C ILE A 315 -7.67 9.51 9.97
N GLY A 316 -8.41 9.44 8.86
CA GLY A 316 -7.86 9.64 7.53
C GLY A 316 -7.24 11.02 7.33
N VAL A 317 -7.95 12.09 7.71
CA VAL A 317 -7.44 13.47 7.61
C VAL A 317 -6.14 13.64 8.40
N MET A 318 -6.12 13.20 9.65
CA MET A 318 -4.90 13.22 10.49
C MET A 318 -3.79 12.36 9.86
N GLY A 319 -4.15 11.21 9.29
CA GLY A 319 -3.22 10.29 8.60
C GLY A 319 -2.53 10.92 7.40
N GLY A 320 -3.30 11.54 6.50
CA GLY A 320 -2.74 12.25 5.34
C GLY A 320 -1.87 13.43 5.74
N PHE A 321 -2.31 14.21 6.76
CA PHE A 321 -1.55 15.33 7.30
C PHE A 321 -0.24 14.87 7.97
N PHE A 322 -0.21 13.69 8.56
CA PHE A 322 0.96 13.12 9.21
C PHE A 322 1.96 12.49 8.21
N VAL A 323 1.49 11.63 7.30
CA VAL A 323 2.40 10.81 6.49
C VAL A 323 3.03 11.56 5.32
N VAL A 324 2.32 12.51 4.71
CA VAL A 324 2.79 13.21 3.50
C VAL A 324 4.06 14.01 3.73
N PRO A 325 4.20 14.82 4.79
CA PRO A 325 5.45 15.54 5.06
C PRO A 325 6.62 14.59 5.39
N LEU A 326 6.36 13.49 6.09
CA LEU A 326 7.39 12.48 6.40
C LEU A 326 7.90 11.81 5.12
N ASN A 327 7.01 11.43 4.21
CA ASN A 327 7.38 10.89 2.91
C ASN A 327 8.24 11.88 2.11
N ALA A 328 7.84 13.15 2.07
CA ALA A 328 8.59 14.19 1.37
C ALA A 328 10.00 14.39 1.95
N LEU A 329 10.12 14.40 3.27
CA LEU A 329 11.41 14.51 3.96
C LEU A 329 12.32 13.33 3.63
N LEU A 330 11.78 12.10 3.71
CA LEU A 330 12.53 10.88 3.42
C LEU A 330 13.01 10.83 1.96
N GLN A 331 12.15 11.20 1.02
CA GLN A 331 12.48 11.22 -0.40
C GLN A 331 13.57 12.26 -0.71
N GLU A 332 13.46 13.47 -0.17
CA GLU A 332 14.43 14.54 -0.41
C GLU A 332 15.80 14.21 0.21
N ARG A 333 15.84 13.79 1.48
CA ARG A 333 17.08 13.45 2.18
C ARG A 333 17.67 12.12 1.69
N GLY A 334 16.84 11.14 1.43
CA GLY A 334 17.24 9.83 0.91
C GLY A 334 17.82 9.91 -0.50
N LYS A 335 17.22 10.72 -1.38
CA LYS A 335 17.74 10.97 -2.72
C LYS A 335 19.18 11.51 -2.68
N LYS A 336 19.48 12.41 -1.74
CA LYS A 336 20.81 13.02 -1.59
C LYS A 336 21.85 12.05 -1.01
N SER A 337 21.43 11.09 -0.17
CA SER A 337 22.37 10.20 0.54
C SER A 337 22.61 8.88 -0.18
N VAL A 338 21.56 8.20 -0.65
CA VAL A 338 21.65 6.84 -1.22
C VAL A 338 21.03 6.71 -2.61
N GLY A 339 20.49 7.80 -3.15
CA GLY A 339 19.73 7.83 -4.40
C GLY A 339 18.24 7.48 -4.19
N ALA A 340 17.40 8.00 -5.07
CA ALA A 340 15.93 7.91 -4.93
C ALA A 340 15.42 6.47 -4.90
N GLY A 341 15.93 5.59 -5.77
CA GLY A 341 15.50 4.18 -5.85
C GLY A 341 15.81 3.41 -4.56
N ASN A 342 17.03 3.56 -4.03
CA ASN A 342 17.42 2.90 -2.79
C ASN A 342 16.63 3.44 -1.58
N ALA A 343 16.38 4.76 -1.53
CA ALA A 343 15.60 5.36 -0.45
C ALA A 343 14.18 4.79 -0.41
N ILE A 344 13.51 4.69 -1.57
CA ILE A 344 12.16 4.11 -1.69
C ILE A 344 12.18 2.61 -1.35
N ALA A 345 13.21 1.87 -1.79
CA ALA A 345 13.33 0.44 -1.48
C ALA A 345 13.47 0.19 0.03
N VAL A 346 14.28 0.98 0.74
CA VAL A 346 14.44 0.89 2.20
C VAL A 346 13.16 1.32 2.92
N GLN A 347 12.48 2.37 2.43
CA GLN A 347 11.19 2.79 2.96
C GLN A 347 10.16 1.66 2.85
N ASN A 348 10.02 1.06 1.67
CA ASN A 348 9.10 -0.06 1.44
C ASN A 348 9.42 -1.25 2.35
N LEU A 349 10.71 -1.56 2.55
CA LEU A 349 11.11 -2.62 3.48
C LEU A 349 10.65 -2.31 4.91
N GLY A 350 10.88 -1.09 5.39
CA GLY A 350 10.48 -0.64 6.72
C GLY A 350 8.96 -0.70 6.91
N GLU A 351 8.21 -0.15 5.96
CA GLU A 351 6.75 -0.12 5.98
C GLU A 351 6.14 -1.54 5.96
N ASN A 352 6.59 -2.40 5.04
CA ASN A 352 6.10 -3.78 4.97
C ASN A 352 6.51 -4.62 6.19
N SER A 353 7.70 -4.38 6.76
CA SER A 353 8.13 -5.04 8.01
C SER A 353 7.26 -4.61 9.20
N ALA A 354 6.91 -3.33 9.31
CA ALA A 354 6.00 -2.83 10.33
C ALA A 354 4.58 -3.39 10.16
N MET A 355 4.07 -3.46 8.91
CA MET A 355 2.79 -4.10 8.61
C MET A 355 2.79 -5.56 9.07
N LEU A 356 3.83 -6.33 8.71
CA LEU A 356 3.94 -7.74 9.08
C LEU A 356 3.96 -7.92 10.60
N LEU A 357 4.75 -7.10 11.31
CA LEU A 357 4.85 -7.15 12.76
C LEU A 357 3.51 -6.81 13.44
N MET A 358 2.89 -5.69 13.05
CA MET A 358 1.63 -5.25 13.67
C MET A 358 0.48 -6.20 13.39
N LEU A 359 0.38 -6.73 12.16
CA LEU A 359 -0.61 -7.76 11.82
C LEU A 359 -0.37 -9.06 12.58
N GLY A 360 0.90 -9.45 12.78
CA GLY A 360 1.25 -10.61 13.59
C GLY A 360 0.79 -10.46 15.04
N ILE A 361 1.07 -9.30 15.65
CA ILE A 361 0.61 -8.98 17.02
C ILE A 361 -0.93 -8.97 17.08
N TYR A 362 -1.59 -8.36 16.10
CA TYR A 362 -3.05 -8.33 16.01
C TYR A 362 -3.64 -9.74 15.89
N SER A 363 -3.11 -10.56 14.98
CA SER A 363 -3.53 -11.95 14.79
C SER A 363 -3.36 -12.78 16.06
N LEU A 364 -2.25 -12.63 16.76
CA LEU A 364 -2.00 -13.30 18.05
C LEU A 364 -2.99 -12.84 19.13
N ALA A 365 -3.28 -11.55 19.22
CA ALA A 365 -4.25 -11.02 20.16
C ALA A 365 -5.67 -11.61 19.95
N VAL A 366 -6.09 -11.73 18.69
CA VAL A 366 -7.35 -12.38 18.32
C VAL A 366 -7.30 -13.89 18.64
N MET A 367 -6.19 -14.56 18.32
CA MET A 367 -6.02 -16.00 18.54
C MET A 367 -6.09 -16.38 20.02
N VAL A 368 -5.56 -15.54 20.92
CA VAL A 368 -5.66 -15.77 22.38
C VAL A 368 -7.00 -15.33 22.97
N GLY A 369 -7.93 -14.87 22.13
CA GLY A 369 -9.29 -14.56 22.53
C GLY A 369 -9.49 -13.17 23.15
N ILE A 370 -8.58 -12.22 22.92
CA ILE A 370 -8.80 -10.84 23.35
C ILE A 370 -9.95 -10.25 22.51
N PRO A 371 -11.01 -9.68 23.13
CA PRO A 371 -12.09 -9.05 22.40
C PRO A 371 -11.62 -7.87 21.53
N VAL A 372 -12.31 -7.65 20.41
CA VAL A 372 -11.89 -6.65 19.40
C VAL A 372 -11.87 -5.21 19.93
N VAL A 373 -12.80 -4.85 20.84
CA VAL A 373 -12.86 -3.49 21.41
C VAL A 373 -11.63 -3.20 22.27
N PRO A 374 -11.23 -4.03 23.25
CA PRO A 374 -9.96 -3.89 23.95
C PRO A 374 -8.73 -3.87 23.03
N ILE A 375 -8.72 -4.67 21.96
CA ILE A 375 -7.64 -4.63 20.95
C ILE A 375 -7.58 -3.23 20.32
N GLY A 376 -8.70 -2.66 19.91
CA GLY A 376 -8.76 -1.32 19.32
C GLY A 376 -8.30 -0.22 20.28
N ILE A 377 -8.72 -0.29 21.54
CA ILE A 377 -8.30 0.66 22.59
C ILE A 377 -6.79 0.57 22.80
N GLY A 378 -6.27 -0.64 23.04
CA GLY A 378 -4.83 -0.88 23.25
C GLY A 378 -4.00 -0.46 22.06
N PHE A 379 -4.45 -0.76 20.85
CA PHE A 379 -3.80 -0.35 19.62
C PHE A 379 -3.73 1.17 19.46
N GLY A 380 -4.85 1.89 19.69
CA GLY A 380 -4.88 3.36 19.65
C GLY A 380 -3.93 3.98 20.67
N ALA A 381 -3.95 3.49 21.92
CA ALA A 381 -3.08 3.96 22.99
C ALA A 381 -1.59 3.72 22.68
N LEU A 382 -1.22 2.50 22.25
CA LEU A 382 0.16 2.16 21.91
C LEU A 382 0.67 2.98 20.72
N PHE A 383 -0.18 3.21 19.70
CA PHE A 383 0.19 4.04 18.58
C PHE A 383 0.44 5.50 18.99
N ALA A 384 -0.45 6.10 19.78
CA ALA A 384 -0.27 7.45 20.30
C ALA A 384 1.03 7.58 21.12
N LEU A 385 1.32 6.59 21.97
CA LEU A 385 2.57 6.56 22.76
C LEU A 385 3.81 6.42 21.87
N ALA A 386 3.77 5.55 20.85
CA ALA A 386 4.88 5.37 19.93
C ALA A 386 5.20 6.66 19.14
N ILE A 387 4.17 7.36 18.65
CA ILE A 387 4.35 8.64 17.94
C ILE A 387 4.86 9.72 18.92
N THR A 388 4.36 9.75 20.15
CA THR A 388 4.82 10.69 21.19
C THR A 388 6.31 10.44 21.50
N ALA A 389 6.71 9.18 21.67
CA ALA A 389 8.10 8.81 21.89
C ALA A 389 9.01 9.20 20.71
N LEU A 390 8.54 8.98 19.47
CA LEU A 390 9.25 9.39 18.27
C LEU A 390 9.42 10.92 18.20
N TRP A 391 8.39 11.68 18.57
CA TRP A 391 8.45 13.14 18.60
C TRP A 391 9.40 13.69 19.66
N ILE A 392 9.38 13.12 20.87
CA ILE A 392 10.31 13.47 21.96
C ILE A 392 11.74 13.15 21.53
N TRP A 393 11.95 11.98 20.92
CA TRP A 393 13.26 11.59 20.42
C TRP A 393 13.78 12.59 19.36
N GLN A 394 12.95 12.96 18.39
CA GLN A 394 13.30 13.92 17.33
C GLN A 394 13.68 15.30 17.88
N ARG A 395 13.01 15.77 18.97
CA ARG A 395 13.32 17.05 19.60
C ARG A 395 14.65 17.09 20.37
N ARG A 396 15.16 15.91 20.73
CA ARG A 396 16.42 15.78 21.48
C ARG A 396 17.65 15.59 20.60
N HIS A 397 17.45 15.28 19.34
CA HIS A 397 18.50 15.00 18.36
C HIS A 397 18.33 15.81 17.09
#